data_f4baadd7f6b0c2080a20e11d6c7a3b33
#
_entry.id   f4baadd7f6b0c2080a20e11d6c7a3b33
#
_cell.length_a   1.000
_cell.length_b   1.000
_cell.length_c   1.000
_cell.angle_alpha   90.00
_cell.angle_beta   90.00
_cell.angle_gamma   90.00
#
_symmetry.space_group_name_H-M   'P 1'
#
loop_
_entity.id
_entity.type
_entity.pdbx_description
1 polymer ?
#
loop_
_entity_poly.entity_id
_entity_poly.type
_entity_poly.pdbx_seq_one_letter_code
_entity_poly.pdbx_strand_id
1 'polypeptide(L)' 'MNDLVLTVDEAAQRLRISRWTLYTLIHSNQLRTIKIGRRRLVPVDALAEYIKNLVEVA' A
#
# COMPACT_ATOMS: atom_id res chain seq x y z
N MET A 1 -16.44 5.38 -8.68
CA MET A 1 -16.64 4.54 -7.49
C MET A 1 -15.31 4.33 -6.78
N ASN A 2 -15.33 4.43 -5.46
CA ASN A 2 -14.10 4.33 -4.69
C ASN A 2 -13.84 2.89 -4.27
N ASP A 3 -12.65 2.42 -4.53
CA ASP A 3 -12.20 1.13 -4.02
C ASP A 3 -11.82 1.32 -2.55
N LEU A 4 -12.23 0.39 -1.71
CA LEU A 4 -11.84 0.39 -0.31
C LEU A 4 -10.46 -0.24 -0.13
N VAL A 5 -10.17 -1.24 -0.94
CA VAL A 5 -8.89 -1.96 -0.89
C VAL A 5 -8.40 -2.19 -2.31
N LEU A 6 -7.10 -2.31 -2.43
CA LEU A 6 -6.44 -2.57 -3.71
C LEU A 6 -5.64 -3.86 -3.60
N THR A 7 -5.42 -4.51 -4.74
CA THR A 7 -4.46 -5.61 -4.77
C THR A 7 -3.06 -5.04 -4.64
N VAL A 8 -2.09 -5.90 -4.35
CA VAL A 8 -0.69 -5.46 -4.27
C VAL A 8 -0.25 -4.82 -5.57
N ASP A 9 -0.62 -5.42 -6.70
CA ASP A 9 -0.25 -4.87 -8.01
C ASP A 9 -0.87 -3.51 -8.25
N GLU A 10 -2.14 -3.36 -7.90
CA GLU A 10 -2.82 -2.07 -8.07
C GLU A 10 -2.20 -0.99 -7.19
N ALA A 11 -1.84 -1.34 -5.95
CA ALA A 11 -1.21 -0.41 -5.04
C ALA A 11 0.15 0.04 -5.56
N ALA A 12 0.94 -0.90 -6.08
CA ALA A 12 2.24 -0.57 -6.65
C ALA A 12 2.09 0.38 -7.82
N GLN A 13 1.11 0.12 -8.69
CA GLN A 13 0.83 1.00 -9.82
C GLN A 13 0.46 2.40 -9.37
N ARG A 14 -0.37 2.51 -8.34
CA ARG A 14 -0.81 3.79 -7.83
C ARG A 14 0.34 4.60 -7.26
N LEU A 15 1.30 3.92 -6.62
CA LEU A 15 2.48 4.57 -6.08
C LEU A 15 3.60 4.71 -7.12
N ARG A 16 3.41 4.14 -8.30
CA ARG A 16 4.39 4.17 -9.39
C ARG A 16 5.72 3.54 -8.99
N ILE A 17 5.63 2.44 -8.25
CA ILE A 17 6.79 1.67 -7.83
C ILE A 17 6.63 0.23 -8.30
N SER A 18 7.72 -0.53 -8.23
CA SER A 18 7.66 -1.93 -8.58
C SER A 18 6.94 -2.72 -7.50
N ARG A 19 6.42 -3.88 -7.88
CA ARG A 19 5.81 -4.81 -6.95
C ARG A 19 6.79 -5.20 -5.85
N TRP A 20 8.05 -5.41 -6.23
CA TRP A 20 9.11 -5.73 -5.29
C TRP A 20 9.26 -4.66 -4.22
N THR A 21 9.32 -3.40 -4.65
CA THR A 21 9.44 -2.28 -3.73
C THR A 21 8.25 -2.22 -2.77
N LEU A 22 7.04 -2.48 -3.30
CA LEU A 22 5.86 -2.49 -2.45
C LEU A 22 5.94 -3.57 -1.37
N TYR A 23 6.37 -4.77 -1.74
CA TYR A 23 6.54 -5.83 -0.75
C TYR A 23 7.58 -5.46 0.31
N THR A 24 8.63 -4.77 -0.08
CA THR A 24 9.62 -4.27 0.87
C THR A 24 8.98 -3.33 1.89
N LEU A 25 8.10 -2.44 1.43
CA LEU A 25 7.39 -1.55 2.34
C LEU A 25 6.47 -2.32 3.29
N ILE A 26 5.83 -3.36 2.80
CA ILE A 26 4.95 -4.19 3.62
C ILE A 26 5.76 -4.92 4.69
N HIS A 27 6.84 -5.55 4.29
CA HIS A 27 7.66 -6.35 5.21
C HIS A 27 8.38 -5.51 6.25
N SER A 28 8.67 -4.26 5.94
CA SER A 28 9.32 -3.35 6.89
C SER A 28 8.31 -2.60 7.76
N ASN A 29 7.03 -2.93 7.64
CA ASN A 29 5.93 -2.31 8.41
C ASN A 29 5.77 -0.82 8.13
N GLN A 30 6.22 -0.37 6.97
CA GLN A 30 6.00 1.02 6.56
C GLN A 30 4.64 1.21 5.92
N LEU A 31 4.07 0.16 5.37
CA LEU A 31 2.77 0.19 4.73
C LEU A 31 1.88 -0.89 5.34
N ARG A 32 0.74 -0.49 5.87
CA ARG A 32 -0.20 -1.42 6.47
C ARG A 32 -1.00 -2.13 5.39
N THR A 33 -1.23 -3.41 5.58
CA THR A 33 -2.04 -4.22 4.70
C THR A 33 -3.00 -5.07 5.52
N ILE A 34 -4.00 -5.61 4.85
CA ILE A 34 -4.91 -6.57 5.47
C ILE A 34 -4.86 -7.85 4.66
N LYS A 35 -5.28 -8.93 5.27
CA LYS A 35 -5.34 -10.22 4.62
C LYS A 35 -6.75 -10.77 4.75
N ILE A 36 -7.38 -11.03 3.62
CA ILE A 36 -8.71 -11.62 3.59
C ILE A 36 -8.57 -12.98 2.89
N GLY A 37 -8.78 -14.05 3.67
CA GLY A 37 -8.53 -15.38 3.17
C GLY A 37 -7.06 -15.54 2.82
N ARG A 38 -6.77 -15.81 1.56
CA ARG A 38 -5.40 -15.96 1.09
C ARG A 38 -4.87 -14.73 0.38
N ARG A 39 -5.68 -13.68 0.31
CA ARG A 39 -5.32 -12.49 -0.47
C ARG A 39 -4.84 -11.39 0.46
N ARG A 40 -3.70 -10.83 0.11
CA ARG A 40 -3.20 -9.63 0.77
C ARG A 40 -3.71 -8.43 0.01
N LEU A 41 -4.34 -7.52 0.73
CA LEU A 41 -4.94 -6.33 0.14
C LEU A 41 -4.43 -5.09 0.85
N VAL A 42 -4.37 -3.99 0.12
CA VAL A 42 -3.85 -2.72 0.64
C VAL A 42 -5.03 -1.75 0.75
N PRO A 43 -5.41 -1.35 1.96
CA PRO A 43 -6.47 -0.35 2.12
C PRO A 43 -6.04 0.97 1.48
N VAL A 44 -6.97 1.61 0.80
CA VAL A 44 -6.68 2.91 0.17
C VAL A 44 -6.22 3.92 1.23
N ASP A 45 -6.84 3.88 2.40
CA ASP A 45 -6.47 4.77 3.50
C ASP A 45 -5.02 4.57 3.94
N ALA A 46 -4.53 3.33 3.89
CA ALA A 46 -3.15 3.04 4.26
C ALA A 46 -2.16 3.66 3.28
N LEU A 47 -2.51 3.64 1.98
CA LEU A 47 -1.68 4.31 0.97
C LEU A 47 -1.63 5.81 1.20
N ALA A 48 -2.78 6.41 1.47
CA ALA A 48 -2.85 7.85 1.70
C ALA A 48 -2.03 8.24 2.93
N GLU A 49 -2.13 7.45 4.00
CA GLU A 49 -1.37 7.70 5.21
C GLU A 49 0.14 7.58 4.98
N TYR A 50 0.55 6.57 4.22
CA TYR A 50 1.95 6.37 3.90
C TYR A 50 2.51 7.59 3.15
N ILE A 51 1.78 8.05 2.14
CA ILE A 51 2.21 9.21 1.36
C ILE A 51 2.28 10.46 2.24
N LYS A 52 1.28 10.65 3.09
CA LYS A 52 1.23 11.78 4.00
C LYS A 52 2.46 11.81 4.91
N ASN A 53 2.83 10.65 5.43
CA ASN A 53 3.99 10.56 6.31
C ASN A 53 5.29 10.90 5.60
N LEU A 54 5.41 10.52 4.33
CA LEU A 54 6.58 10.88 3.55
C LEU A 54 6.69 12.39 3.37
N VAL A 55 5.58 13.04 3.10
CA VAL A 55 5.55 14.48 2.90
C VAL A 55 5.90 15.22 4.19
N GLU A 56 5.37 14.77 5.31
CA GLU A 56 5.61 15.41 6.60
C GLU A 56 7.06 15.24 7.08
N VAL A 57 7.69 14.13 6.74
CA VAL A 57 9.06 13.87 7.14
C VAL A 57 10.05 14.61 6.25
N ALA A 58 9.68 14.81 5.01
CA ALA A 58 10.51 15.57 4.08
C ALA A 58 10.46 17.06 4.38
#